data_21c5bcae6e7d393ce8cf588cb3e55ca7
#
_entry.id   21c5bcae6e7d393ce8cf588cb3e55ca7
#
_cell.length_a   1.000
_cell.length_b   1.000
_cell.length_c   1.000
_cell.angle_alpha   90.00
_cell.angle_beta   90.00
_cell.angle_gamma   90.00
#
_symmetry.space_group_name_H-M   'P 1'
#
loop_
_entity.id
_entity.type
_entity.pdbx_description
1 polymer ?
#
loop_
_entity_poly.entity_id
_entity_poly.type
_entity_poly.pdbx_seq_one_letter_code
_entity_poly.pdbx_strand_id
1 'polypeptide(L)'
;MPSRKGPGKEKGKGKAPAPKRPQARPREPDPSSGSEDEGQLVMARILSRLEALESRKKATRGEGSKAVGKQGARKAGNQPNKQLQLLQSIEARLDALESGEGEATGAMENASRNALDADVGSFGGALSNSRPSSQGASRSFSTPPMEPWILEAEEAIRLSLAPSTRVRYASAIREFHAFRVDTGLEDLWPIPVEHIMRYSTHLHGRGLATGSIGGKLAALAFQAKMKGFADSTADFRVRRMLEGWARVNPSQPDTRVPLAPTTLQQVLPLFNDICFSNFEVRLLRASCLVAFFGALRISELVASSRSDTSAWALQWGDARVERDKVELHLRRAKTDQKGKGATITLAEGTDEGLCPVRAMRDYMAVRGEGEGQLFRHADATPLTRFQFWALVKEALRRAGLDPRVYGTHSFRIGAASSVAAAGLTEKRIRALGRWRSSACRRYIRPLPK
;
A
#
# COMPACT_ATOMS: atom_id res chain seq x y z
N MET A 1 -25.65 -78.33 -21.22
CA MET A 1 -26.31 -78.80 -19.99
C MET A 1 -25.27 -78.95 -18.89
N PRO A 2 -25.54 -78.60 -17.63
CA PRO A 2 -26.74 -77.98 -17.06
C PRO A 2 -26.45 -76.67 -16.27
N SER A 3 -27.49 -75.92 -16.14
CA SER A 3 -27.87 -74.86 -15.30
C SER A 3 -27.64 -75.04 -13.81
N ARG A 4 -27.33 -73.93 -13.06
CA ARG A 4 -27.78 -73.69 -11.66
C ARG A 4 -27.85 -72.18 -11.40
N LYS A 5 -29.02 -71.67 -11.33
CA LYS A 5 -29.85 -71.10 -10.27
C LYS A 5 -29.07 -70.24 -9.28
N GLY A 6 -29.43 -68.95 -9.22
CA GLY A 6 -29.13 -68.06 -8.14
C GLY A 6 -29.85 -68.47 -6.85
N PRO A 7 -29.55 -67.80 -5.75
CA PRO A 7 -30.46 -66.80 -5.23
C PRO A 7 -29.81 -65.62 -4.47
N GLY A 8 -30.56 -64.62 -4.22
CA GLY A 8 -30.71 -64.01 -2.90
C GLY A 8 -30.58 -62.50 -2.89
N LYS A 9 -31.72 -61.84 -2.91
CA LYS A 9 -31.83 -60.42 -2.50
C LYS A 9 -31.45 -60.30 -1.03
N GLU A 10 -30.45 -59.43 -0.69
CA GLU A 10 -30.31 -58.92 0.64
C GLU A 10 -30.51 -57.40 0.68
N LYS A 11 -31.27 -57.05 1.68
CA LYS A 11 -31.89 -55.75 1.95
C LYS A 11 -30.87 -54.68 2.36
N GLY A 12 -31.23 -53.47 2.03
CA GLY A 12 -30.53 -52.23 2.30
C GLY A 12 -30.02 -52.06 3.74
N LYS A 13 -28.80 -51.61 3.81
CA LYS A 13 -28.29 -50.92 5.01
C LYS A 13 -28.34 -49.44 4.77
N GLY A 14 -29.16 -48.76 5.53
CA GLY A 14 -29.28 -47.31 5.53
C GLY A 14 -27.94 -46.65 5.81
N LYS A 15 -27.55 -45.75 4.93
CA LYS A 15 -26.46 -44.83 5.19
C LYS A 15 -26.85 -43.83 6.25
N ALA A 16 -26.13 -43.84 7.37
CA ALA A 16 -26.23 -42.78 8.35
C ALA A 16 -25.94 -41.41 7.73
N PRO A 17 -26.63 -40.33 8.13
CA PRO A 17 -26.37 -39.01 7.59
C PRO A 17 -25.00 -38.50 8.02
N ALA A 18 -24.24 -37.94 7.08
CA ALA A 18 -22.95 -37.31 7.32
C ALA A 18 -23.09 -36.18 8.35
N PRO A 19 -22.11 -35.99 9.24
CA PRO A 19 -22.13 -34.88 10.19
C PRO A 19 -22.13 -33.53 9.47
N LYS A 20 -23.12 -32.71 9.85
CA LYS A 20 -23.20 -31.30 9.34
C LYS A 20 -21.94 -30.58 9.70
N ARG A 21 -21.27 -30.00 8.68
CA ARG A 21 -20.15 -29.03 8.85
C ARG A 21 -20.57 -27.95 9.84
N PRO A 22 -19.71 -27.58 10.79
CA PRO A 22 -19.98 -26.42 11.64
C PRO A 22 -20.10 -25.19 10.75
N GLN A 23 -21.15 -24.43 10.89
CA GLN A 23 -21.30 -23.12 10.25
C GLN A 23 -20.17 -22.25 10.75
N ALA A 24 -19.40 -21.67 9.81
CA ALA A 24 -18.37 -20.69 10.09
C ALA A 24 -19.02 -19.51 10.83
N ARG A 25 -18.51 -19.20 12.02
CA ARG A 25 -18.84 -17.96 12.73
C ARG A 25 -18.54 -16.76 11.82
N PRO A 26 -19.37 -15.70 11.85
CA PRO A 26 -19.05 -14.46 11.15
C PRO A 26 -17.65 -14.00 11.58
N ARG A 27 -16.79 -13.70 10.61
CA ARG A 27 -15.46 -13.13 10.86
C ARG A 27 -15.66 -11.76 11.47
N GLU A 28 -15.11 -11.52 12.64
CA GLU A 28 -14.92 -10.17 13.14
C GLU A 28 -14.06 -9.38 12.12
N PRO A 29 -14.41 -8.12 11.84
CA PRO A 29 -13.66 -7.30 10.89
C PRO A 29 -12.23 -7.11 11.38
N ASP A 30 -11.28 -7.26 10.47
CA ASP A 30 -9.85 -7.04 10.67
C ASP A 30 -9.64 -5.58 11.17
N PRO A 31 -9.00 -5.35 12.32
CA PRO A 31 -8.74 -3.99 12.82
C PRO A 31 -7.89 -3.12 11.86
N SER A 32 -7.26 -3.72 10.84
CA SER A 32 -6.63 -2.97 9.74
C SER A 32 -7.64 -2.43 8.72
N SER A 33 -8.87 -2.90 8.70
CA SER A 33 -9.93 -2.39 7.82
C SER A 33 -10.68 -1.20 8.42
N GLY A 34 -10.62 -1.01 9.73
CA GLY A 34 -11.32 0.08 10.43
C GLY A 34 -10.91 1.47 9.97
N SER A 35 -9.65 1.69 9.63
CA SER A 35 -9.16 3.00 9.16
C SER A 35 -9.59 3.30 7.70
N GLU A 36 -9.71 2.28 6.86
CA GLU A 36 -10.22 2.47 5.49
C GLU A 36 -11.74 2.74 5.49
N ASP A 37 -12.49 2.09 6.38
CA ASP A 37 -13.94 2.30 6.53
C ASP A 37 -14.27 3.67 7.13
N GLU A 38 -13.52 4.15 8.13
CA GLU A 38 -13.67 5.50 8.69
C GLU A 38 -13.34 6.58 7.65
N GLY A 39 -12.28 6.42 6.89
CA GLY A 39 -11.93 7.33 5.80
C GLY A 39 -13.01 7.37 4.70
N GLN A 40 -13.62 6.22 4.37
CA GLN A 40 -14.74 6.13 3.43
C GLN A 40 -16.00 6.80 3.98
N LEU A 41 -16.29 6.63 5.26
CA LEU A 41 -17.45 7.23 5.93
C LEU A 41 -17.34 8.76 5.99
N VAL A 42 -16.13 9.26 6.28
CA VAL A 42 -15.85 10.72 6.28
C VAL A 42 -15.94 11.27 4.88
N MET A 43 -15.38 10.59 3.87
CA MET A 43 -15.50 11.03 2.48
C MET A 43 -16.93 11.00 1.99
N ALA A 44 -17.72 9.96 2.32
CA ALA A 44 -19.15 9.91 1.99
C ALA A 44 -19.94 11.06 2.63
N ARG A 45 -19.64 11.42 3.90
CA ARG A 45 -20.26 12.57 4.58
C ARG A 45 -19.87 13.90 3.93
N ILE A 46 -18.62 14.03 3.48
CA ILE A 46 -18.14 15.23 2.79
C ILE A 46 -18.84 15.36 1.44
N LEU A 47 -18.90 14.29 0.65
CA LEU A 47 -19.57 14.27 -0.65
C LEU A 47 -21.07 14.55 -0.53
N SER A 48 -21.77 13.93 0.43
CA SER A 48 -23.18 14.20 0.71
C SER A 48 -23.45 15.66 1.10
N ARG A 49 -22.56 16.27 1.87
CA ARG A 49 -22.66 17.68 2.26
C ARG A 49 -22.42 18.64 1.10
N LEU A 50 -21.52 18.26 0.18
CA LEU A 50 -21.25 19.02 -1.04
C LEU A 50 -22.42 18.94 -2.02
N GLU A 51 -23.02 17.76 -2.21
CA GLU A 51 -24.23 17.58 -3.01
C GLU A 51 -25.39 18.41 -2.47
N ALA A 52 -25.55 18.47 -1.14
CA ALA A 52 -26.57 19.33 -0.51
C ALA A 52 -26.31 20.83 -0.72
N LEU A 53 -25.05 21.27 -0.76
CA LEU A 53 -24.66 22.65 -1.04
C LEU A 53 -24.88 23.04 -2.51
N GLU A 54 -24.59 22.11 -3.44
CA GLU A 54 -24.86 22.31 -4.87
C GLU A 54 -26.36 22.39 -5.17
N SER A 55 -27.15 21.54 -4.52
CA SER A 55 -28.62 21.57 -4.63
C SER A 55 -29.19 22.89 -4.15
N ARG A 56 -28.67 23.42 -3.02
CA ARG A 56 -29.02 24.77 -2.52
C ARG A 56 -28.60 25.88 -3.49
N LYS A 57 -27.44 25.76 -4.14
CA LYS A 57 -26.97 26.75 -5.12
C LYS A 57 -27.79 26.74 -6.41
N LYS A 58 -28.29 25.57 -6.81
CA LYS A 58 -29.24 25.45 -7.95
C LYS A 58 -30.61 26.07 -7.62
N ALA A 59 -31.10 25.84 -6.40
CA ALA A 59 -32.38 26.45 -5.93
C ALA A 59 -32.29 27.98 -5.88
N THR A 60 -31.19 28.54 -5.34
CA THR A 60 -31.01 30.01 -5.29
C THR A 60 -30.75 30.64 -6.66
N ARG A 61 -30.31 29.88 -7.67
CA ARG A 61 -30.15 30.35 -9.06
C ARG A 61 -31.46 30.32 -9.85
N GLY A 62 -32.43 29.49 -9.44
CA GLY A 62 -33.74 29.37 -10.08
C GLY A 62 -34.71 30.48 -9.70
N GLU A 63 -34.54 31.16 -8.57
CA GLU A 63 -35.44 32.22 -8.07
C GLU A 63 -35.02 33.64 -8.46
N GLY A 64 -33.87 33.82 -9.15
CA GLY A 64 -33.29 35.13 -9.49
C GLY A 64 -33.68 35.73 -10.86
N SER A 65 -34.70 35.18 -11.55
CA SER A 65 -35.07 35.67 -12.91
C SER A 65 -36.44 36.28 -13.01
N LYS A 66 -36.80 37.21 -12.12
CA LYS A 66 -37.87 38.20 -12.33
C LYS A 66 -37.77 39.29 -11.27
N ALA A 67 -37.10 40.40 -11.56
CA ALA A 67 -37.48 41.76 -11.23
C ALA A 67 -36.43 42.77 -11.71
N VAL A 68 -36.82 43.58 -12.63
CA VAL A 68 -36.14 44.78 -13.13
C VAL A 68 -36.21 45.87 -12.08
N GLY A 69 -35.08 46.58 -11.83
CA GLY A 69 -35.11 47.81 -11.06
C GLY A 69 -33.73 48.35 -10.77
N LYS A 70 -33.35 49.42 -11.48
CA LYS A 70 -32.15 50.25 -11.25
C LYS A 70 -32.09 50.72 -9.80
N GLN A 71 -30.93 50.61 -9.14
CA GLN A 71 -30.20 51.71 -8.48
C GLN A 71 -29.10 51.17 -7.54
N GLY A 72 -27.95 51.82 -7.54
CA GLY A 72 -27.01 51.91 -6.42
C GLY A 72 -25.80 50.99 -6.42
N ALA A 73 -24.73 51.46 -7.04
CA ALA A 73 -23.37 50.92 -6.80
C ALA A 73 -23.02 51.07 -5.31
N ARG A 74 -23.01 49.96 -4.57
CA ARG A 74 -22.33 49.86 -3.28
C ARG A 74 -21.25 48.82 -3.38
N LYS A 75 -20.03 49.24 -3.03
CA LYS A 75 -18.81 48.39 -2.91
C LYS A 75 -19.14 47.11 -2.12
N ALA A 76 -19.15 46.01 -2.80
CA ALA A 76 -19.18 44.69 -2.14
C ALA A 76 -17.78 44.42 -1.54
N GLY A 77 -17.70 44.55 -0.23
CA GLY A 77 -16.57 44.12 0.53
C GLY A 77 -16.32 42.62 0.30
N ASN A 78 -15.04 42.30 0.10
CA ASN A 78 -14.51 40.97 -0.15
C ASN A 78 -14.76 40.09 1.11
N GLN A 79 -15.92 39.45 1.23
CA GLN A 79 -16.14 38.41 2.22
C GLN A 79 -15.47 37.14 1.68
N PRO A 80 -14.52 36.53 2.44
CA PRO A 80 -13.94 35.29 2.00
C PRO A 80 -15.06 34.26 1.79
N ASN A 81 -15.04 33.66 0.63
CA ASN A 81 -16.03 32.73 0.16
C ASN A 81 -16.22 31.59 1.20
N LYS A 82 -17.39 31.55 1.88
CA LYS A 82 -17.74 30.51 2.87
C LYS A 82 -17.51 29.09 2.36
N GLN A 83 -17.53 28.92 1.05
CA GLN A 83 -17.27 27.66 0.37
C GLN A 83 -15.77 27.32 0.40
N LEU A 84 -14.90 28.32 0.26
CA LEU A 84 -13.46 28.17 0.39
C LEU A 84 -13.07 27.82 1.85
N GLN A 85 -13.68 28.49 2.82
CA GLN A 85 -13.47 28.17 4.24
C GLN A 85 -13.97 26.76 4.61
N LEU A 86 -15.07 26.29 4.00
CA LEU A 86 -15.55 24.94 4.21
C LEU A 86 -14.63 23.91 3.58
N LEU A 87 -14.09 24.18 2.38
CA LEU A 87 -13.11 23.33 1.71
C LEU A 87 -11.82 23.24 2.51
N GLN A 88 -11.31 24.37 2.99
CA GLN A 88 -10.13 24.39 3.87
C GLN A 88 -10.37 23.63 5.19
N SER A 89 -11.59 23.73 5.76
CA SER A 89 -11.97 22.96 6.94
C SER A 89 -12.10 21.44 6.66
N ILE A 90 -12.50 21.07 5.44
CA ILE A 90 -12.57 19.67 4.99
C ILE A 90 -11.17 19.13 4.73
N GLU A 91 -10.33 19.90 4.07
CA GLU A 91 -8.92 19.57 3.87
C GLU A 91 -8.19 19.41 5.21
N ALA A 92 -8.35 20.34 6.15
CA ALA A 92 -7.77 20.25 7.49
C ALA A 92 -8.23 18.99 8.26
N ARG A 93 -9.48 18.52 8.03
CA ARG A 93 -9.96 17.27 8.64
C ARG A 93 -9.42 16.02 7.93
N LEU A 94 -9.24 16.06 6.63
CA LEU A 94 -8.55 14.99 5.88
C LEU A 94 -7.09 14.93 6.29
N ASP A 95 -6.45 16.09 6.48
CA ASP A 95 -5.09 16.21 6.98
C ASP A 95 -4.94 15.65 8.39
N ALA A 96 -5.89 15.94 9.28
CA ALA A 96 -5.90 15.40 10.63
C ALA A 96 -6.06 13.86 10.65
N LEU A 97 -6.84 13.29 9.71
CA LEU A 97 -6.96 11.83 9.55
C LEU A 97 -5.69 11.22 8.94
N GLU A 98 -5.09 11.88 7.95
CA GLU A 98 -3.80 11.46 7.39
C GLU A 98 -2.65 11.64 8.40
N SER A 99 -2.66 12.71 9.20
CA SER A 99 -1.66 12.97 10.25
C SER A 99 -1.81 12.00 11.42
N GLY A 100 -3.02 11.59 11.76
CA GLY A 100 -3.27 10.53 12.75
C GLY A 100 -2.70 9.18 12.30
N GLU A 101 -2.80 8.84 11.01
CA GLU A 101 -2.08 7.70 10.42
C GLU A 101 -0.58 7.98 10.31
N GLY A 102 -0.19 9.21 10.03
CA GLY A 102 1.19 9.68 9.94
C GLY A 102 1.88 9.74 11.29
N GLU A 103 1.19 10.22 12.34
CA GLU A 103 1.70 10.20 13.69
C GLU A 103 1.85 8.78 14.25
N ALA A 104 0.92 7.88 13.97
CA ALA A 104 1.07 6.48 14.31
C ALA A 104 2.24 5.82 13.55
N THR A 105 2.47 6.16 12.27
CA THR A 105 3.63 5.70 11.50
C THR A 105 4.91 6.44 11.89
N GLY A 106 4.87 7.73 12.18
CA GLY A 106 6.01 8.52 12.63
C GLY A 106 6.44 8.19 14.07
N ALA A 107 5.49 8.03 14.97
CA ALA A 107 5.74 7.53 16.33
C ALA A 107 6.22 6.07 16.32
N MET A 108 5.66 5.25 15.45
CA MET A 108 6.14 3.89 15.20
C MET A 108 7.53 3.88 14.56
N GLU A 109 7.84 4.80 13.67
CA GLU A 109 9.16 4.90 13.04
C GLU A 109 10.22 5.36 14.03
N ASN A 110 9.93 6.33 14.88
CA ASN A 110 10.83 6.77 15.95
C ASN A 110 10.96 5.70 17.07
N ALA A 111 9.87 5.08 17.48
CA ALA A 111 9.92 3.97 18.43
C ALA A 111 10.60 2.73 17.82
N SER A 112 10.52 2.53 16.51
CA SER A 112 11.22 1.45 15.81
C SER A 112 12.70 1.70 15.68
N ARG A 113 13.12 2.94 15.47
CA ARG A 113 14.54 3.32 15.52
C ARG A 113 15.10 3.10 16.91
N ASN A 114 14.41 3.59 17.93
CA ASN A 114 14.84 3.42 19.34
C ASN A 114 14.87 1.93 19.77
N ALA A 115 13.93 1.10 19.28
CA ALA A 115 13.92 -0.32 19.60
C ALA A 115 15.04 -1.12 18.89
N LEU A 116 15.42 -0.72 17.67
CA LEU A 116 16.58 -1.30 16.99
C LEU A 116 17.88 -0.83 17.62
N ASP A 117 17.96 0.44 18.00
CA ASP A 117 19.14 1.03 18.60
C ASP A 117 19.35 0.53 20.06
N ALA A 118 18.28 0.29 20.81
CA ALA A 118 18.34 -0.28 22.16
C ALA A 118 18.80 -1.76 22.17
N ASP A 119 18.40 -2.52 21.14
CA ASP A 119 18.74 -3.96 21.03
C ASP A 119 20.17 -4.18 20.50
N VAL A 120 20.72 -3.20 19.75
CA VAL A 120 22.09 -3.20 19.23
C VAL A 120 23.12 -2.87 20.32
N GLY A 121 22.76 -2.08 21.32
CA GLY A 121 23.64 -1.76 22.47
C GLY A 121 23.99 -2.95 23.37
N SER A 122 23.33 -4.11 23.19
CA SER A 122 23.55 -5.33 24.01
C SER A 122 24.57 -6.32 23.45
N PHE A 123 25.25 -5.99 22.33
CA PHE A 123 26.21 -6.92 21.70
C PHE A 123 27.60 -7.01 22.40
N GLY A 124 27.86 -6.24 23.42
CA GLY A 124 29.16 -6.19 24.12
C GLY A 124 29.48 -7.37 25.05
N GLY A 125 28.70 -8.44 25.06
CA GLY A 125 28.76 -9.40 26.18
C GLY A 125 29.02 -10.87 25.89
N ALA A 126 29.59 -11.28 24.77
CA ALA A 126 29.80 -12.71 24.56
C ALA A 126 30.99 -13.10 23.67
N LEU A 127 32.20 -12.72 24.00
CA LEU A 127 33.43 -13.41 23.59
C LEU A 127 34.48 -13.23 24.67
N SER A 128 34.37 -13.95 25.80
CA SER A 128 35.50 -14.23 26.65
C SER A 128 35.37 -15.61 27.29
N ASN A 129 36.07 -16.58 26.69
CA ASN A 129 36.49 -17.77 27.38
C ASN A 129 37.53 -17.38 28.41
N SER A 130 37.23 -17.47 29.70
CA SER A 130 38.25 -17.58 30.73
C SER A 130 37.68 -18.20 32.01
N ARG A 131 38.43 -19.16 32.51
CA ARG A 131 38.23 -19.94 33.72
C ARG A 131 38.07 -19.11 34.98
N PRO A 132 37.41 -19.64 36.01
CA PRO A 132 37.25 -18.92 37.27
C PRO A 132 38.51 -18.98 38.11
N SER A 133 39.01 -17.84 38.60
CA SER A 133 39.82 -17.76 39.80
C SER A 133 39.31 -16.62 40.69
N SER A 134 39.11 -16.98 41.96
CA SER A 134 38.64 -16.18 43.05
C SER A 134 39.47 -14.92 43.30
N GLN A 135 38.85 -13.78 43.56
CA GLN A 135 38.97 -12.91 44.75
C GLN A 135 38.42 -11.52 44.44
N GLY A 136 37.69 -10.98 45.42
CA GLY A 136 36.87 -9.80 45.32
C GLY A 136 37.60 -8.49 45.09
N ALA A 137 36.93 -7.62 44.35
CA ALA A 137 36.96 -6.17 44.49
C ALA A 137 35.79 -5.64 43.62
N SER A 138 34.90 -4.83 44.26
CA SER A 138 33.87 -4.07 43.56
C SER A 138 34.52 -3.13 42.54
N ARG A 139 34.56 -3.55 41.28
CA ARG A 139 34.92 -2.67 40.15
C ARG A 139 33.64 -2.35 39.39
N SER A 140 33.28 -1.09 39.36
CA SER A 140 32.34 -0.54 38.43
C SER A 140 32.83 -0.87 37.01
N PHE A 141 32.19 -1.82 36.36
CA PHE A 141 32.45 -2.15 34.94
C PHE A 141 31.88 -1.02 34.10
N SER A 142 32.72 -0.05 33.73
CA SER A 142 32.46 0.78 32.57
C SER A 142 32.62 -0.14 31.36
N THR A 143 31.54 -0.37 30.61
CA THR A 143 31.56 -1.08 29.32
C THR A 143 32.60 -0.41 28.42
N PRO A 144 33.60 -1.11 27.89
CA PRO A 144 34.58 -0.49 27.00
C PRO A 144 33.85 0.13 25.81
N PRO A 145 34.30 1.31 25.34
CA PRO A 145 33.67 1.94 24.17
C PRO A 145 33.72 0.96 22.99
N MET A 146 32.56 0.80 22.33
CA MET A 146 32.42 -0.09 21.17
C MET A 146 33.37 0.41 20.06
N GLU A 147 34.19 -0.48 19.50
CA GLU A 147 35.14 -0.10 18.47
C GLU A 147 34.42 0.50 17.25
N PRO A 148 34.90 1.59 16.65
CA PRO A 148 34.22 2.32 15.57
C PRO A 148 33.84 1.43 14.39
N TRP A 149 34.67 0.43 14.04
CA TRP A 149 34.38 -0.48 12.92
C TRP A 149 33.14 -1.37 13.16
N ILE A 150 32.82 -1.69 14.42
CA ILE A 150 31.64 -2.50 14.77
C ILE A 150 30.38 -1.69 14.45
N LEU A 151 30.33 -0.43 14.85
CA LEU A 151 29.22 0.49 14.58
C LEU A 151 29.04 0.69 13.07
N GLU A 152 30.13 0.88 12.33
CA GLU A 152 30.08 1.01 10.86
C GLU A 152 29.55 -0.26 10.19
N ALA A 153 30.01 -1.43 10.62
CA ALA A 153 29.56 -2.72 10.10
C ALA A 153 28.07 -2.96 10.38
N GLU A 154 27.61 -2.69 11.60
CA GLU A 154 26.21 -2.82 11.99
C GLU A 154 25.32 -1.87 11.18
N GLU A 155 25.73 -0.60 11.02
CA GLU A 155 25.01 0.34 10.17
C GLU A 155 24.97 -0.13 8.71
N ALA A 156 26.07 -0.62 8.15
CA ALA A 156 26.11 -1.18 6.80
C ALA A 156 25.14 -2.36 6.63
N ILE A 157 25.09 -3.27 7.62
CA ILE A 157 24.14 -4.38 7.61
C ILE A 157 22.70 -3.86 7.73
N ARG A 158 22.43 -2.91 8.60
CA ARG A 158 21.13 -2.27 8.75
C ARG A 158 20.68 -1.60 7.45
N LEU A 159 21.56 -0.90 6.78
CA LEU A 159 21.32 -0.26 5.49
C LEU A 159 21.12 -1.27 4.33
N SER A 160 21.48 -2.52 4.50
CA SER A 160 21.18 -3.58 3.52
C SER A 160 19.69 -3.84 3.34
N LEU A 161 18.87 -3.50 4.35
CA LEU A 161 17.41 -3.58 4.28
C LEU A 161 16.81 -2.27 3.79
N ALA A 162 15.80 -2.38 2.92
CA ALA A 162 14.99 -1.22 2.53
C ALA A 162 14.32 -0.60 3.77
N PRO A 163 14.12 0.75 3.84
CA PRO A 163 13.50 1.42 4.99
C PRO A 163 12.16 0.81 5.40
N SER A 164 11.26 0.54 4.45
CA SER A 164 9.97 -0.11 4.72
C SER A 164 10.09 -1.53 5.27
N THR A 165 11.17 -2.25 4.93
CA THR A 165 11.44 -3.58 5.49
C THR A 165 11.92 -3.46 6.93
N ARG A 166 12.76 -2.46 7.25
CA ARG A 166 13.23 -2.18 8.62
C ARG A 166 12.06 -1.89 9.54
N VAL A 167 11.16 -0.99 9.14
CA VAL A 167 9.95 -0.66 9.91
C VAL A 167 9.09 -1.90 10.16
N ARG A 168 8.84 -2.71 9.13
CA ARG A 168 8.07 -3.96 9.26
C ARG A 168 8.74 -4.97 10.18
N TYR A 169 10.07 -5.10 10.10
CA TYR A 169 10.82 -6.02 10.95
C TYR A 169 10.78 -5.57 12.41
N ALA A 170 11.03 -4.28 12.66
CA ALA A 170 10.94 -3.74 14.01
C ALA A 170 9.53 -3.91 14.61
N SER A 171 8.46 -3.71 13.83
CA SER A 171 7.10 -3.95 14.28
C SER A 171 6.85 -5.44 14.61
N ALA A 172 7.31 -6.36 13.77
CA ALA A 172 7.13 -7.79 14.00
C ALA A 172 7.90 -8.28 15.24
N ILE A 173 9.10 -7.74 15.47
CA ILE A 173 9.92 -8.05 16.64
C ILE A 173 9.23 -7.55 17.93
N ARG A 174 8.74 -6.31 17.94
CA ARG A 174 7.99 -5.77 19.11
C ARG A 174 6.74 -6.59 19.39
N GLU A 175 5.99 -6.97 18.36
CA GLU A 175 4.78 -7.80 18.53
C GLU A 175 5.13 -9.17 19.11
N PHE A 176 6.26 -9.75 18.73
CA PHE A 176 6.73 -11.00 19.31
C PHE A 176 7.15 -10.86 20.78
N HIS A 177 7.84 -9.78 21.13
CA HIS A 177 8.18 -9.49 22.54
C HIS A 177 6.92 -9.26 23.39
N ALA A 178 5.95 -8.48 22.90
CA ALA A 178 4.66 -8.32 23.57
C ALA A 178 3.96 -9.69 23.77
N PHE A 179 3.92 -10.51 22.74
CA PHE A 179 3.36 -11.87 22.83
C PHE A 179 4.05 -12.70 23.92
N ARG A 180 5.38 -12.65 24.05
CA ARG A 180 6.10 -13.34 25.11
C ARG A 180 5.68 -12.86 26.50
N VAL A 181 5.62 -11.55 26.69
CA VAL A 181 5.18 -10.94 27.97
C VAL A 181 3.75 -11.38 28.30
N ASP A 182 2.82 -11.26 27.36
CA ASP A 182 1.41 -11.59 27.53
C ASP A 182 1.18 -13.09 27.85
N THR A 183 2.07 -13.96 27.39
CA THR A 183 1.99 -15.40 27.57
C THR A 183 2.93 -15.97 28.62
N GLY A 184 3.65 -15.11 29.34
CA GLY A 184 4.59 -15.52 30.40
C GLY A 184 5.81 -16.31 29.88
N LEU A 185 6.18 -16.12 28.61
CA LEU A 185 7.36 -16.76 28.03
C LEU A 185 8.61 -15.93 28.30
N GLU A 186 9.68 -16.60 28.71
CA GLU A 186 10.98 -15.97 28.95
C GLU A 186 11.58 -15.38 27.69
N ASP A 187 12.34 -14.28 27.80
CA ASP A 187 13.09 -13.67 26.69
C ASP A 187 14.41 -14.39 26.44
N LEU A 188 14.33 -15.63 25.98
CA LEU A 188 15.48 -16.48 25.69
C LEU A 188 16.03 -16.25 24.28
N TRP A 189 17.36 -16.31 24.19
CA TRP A 189 18.14 -16.33 22.94
C TRP A 189 19.20 -17.44 22.99
N PRO A 190 19.34 -18.30 21.95
CA PRO A 190 18.50 -18.40 20.76
C PRO A 190 17.02 -18.63 21.10
N ILE A 191 16.12 -18.10 20.27
CA ILE A 191 14.67 -18.24 20.50
C ILE A 191 14.31 -19.74 20.48
N PRO A 192 13.67 -20.29 21.53
CA PRO A 192 13.21 -21.68 21.51
C PRO A 192 12.21 -21.92 20.36
N VAL A 193 12.29 -23.05 19.70
CA VAL A 193 11.38 -23.41 18.59
C VAL A 193 9.92 -23.40 19.05
N GLU A 194 9.68 -23.82 20.28
CA GLU A 194 8.34 -23.81 20.91
C GLU A 194 7.75 -22.40 20.97
N HIS A 195 8.53 -21.37 21.25
CA HIS A 195 8.08 -19.98 21.23
C HIS A 195 7.68 -19.54 19.84
N ILE A 196 8.44 -19.91 18.81
CA ILE A 196 8.09 -19.66 17.41
C ILE A 196 6.80 -20.37 17.02
N MET A 197 6.63 -21.63 17.41
CA MET A 197 5.42 -22.39 17.11
C MET A 197 4.19 -21.80 17.82
N ARG A 198 4.27 -21.46 19.11
CA ARG A 198 3.21 -20.81 19.88
C ARG A 198 2.82 -19.47 19.28
N TYR A 199 3.79 -18.62 18.95
CA TYR A 199 3.56 -17.33 18.30
C TYR A 199 2.87 -17.49 16.93
N SER A 200 3.37 -18.40 16.10
CA SER A 200 2.78 -18.68 14.79
C SER A 200 1.33 -19.17 14.92
N THR A 201 1.04 -20.05 15.89
CA THR A 201 -0.32 -20.55 16.18
C THR A 201 -1.22 -19.43 16.67
N HIS A 202 -0.72 -18.55 17.54
CA HIS A 202 -1.44 -17.35 18.00
C HIS A 202 -1.83 -16.45 16.82
N LEU A 203 -0.89 -16.15 15.92
CA LEU A 203 -1.15 -15.34 14.73
C LEU A 203 -2.15 -16.00 13.78
N HIS A 204 -2.04 -17.31 13.59
CA HIS A 204 -2.98 -18.08 12.77
C HIS A 204 -4.39 -18.08 13.38
N GLY A 205 -4.51 -18.24 14.71
CA GLY A 205 -5.77 -18.14 15.44
C GLY A 205 -6.44 -16.77 15.34
N ARG A 206 -5.64 -15.69 15.19
CA ARG A 206 -6.12 -14.34 14.88
C ARG A 206 -6.52 -14.15 13.40
N GLY A 207 -6.43 -15.16 12.57
CA GLY A 207 -6.84 -15.13 11.17
C GLY A 207 -5.79 -14.61 10.20
N LEU A 208 -4.52 -14.44 10.61
CA LEU A 208 -3.48 -13.99 9.70
C LEU A 208 -3.19 -15.05 8.63
N ALA A 209 -3.05 -14.60 7.39
CA ALA A 209 -2.65 -15.47 6.29
C ALA A 209 -1.23 -16.00 6.51
N THR A 210 -0.98 -17.24 6.10
CA THR A 210 0.32 -17.93 6.27
C THR A 210 1.50 -17.15 5.72
N GLY A 211 1.31 -16.44 4.59
CA GLY A 211 2.35 -15.56 4.01
C GLY A 211 2.69 -14.36 4.92
N SER A 212 1.71 -13.81 5.64
CA SER A 212 1.92 -12.72 6.61
C SER A 212 2.68 -13.23 7.83
N ILE A 213 2.33 -14.42 8.33
CA ILE A 213 3.06 -15.08 9.42
C ILE A 213 4.52 -15.31 9.01
N GLY A 214 4.75 -15.87 7.81
CA GLY A 214 6.12 -16.06 7.28
C GLY A 214 6.92 -14.76 7.18
N GLY A 215 6.26 -13.63 6.84
CA GLY A 215 6.89 -12.31 6.83
C GLY A 215 7.32 -11.83 8.21
N LYS A 216 6.56 -12.13 9.28
CA LYS A 216 6.93 -11.83 10.68
C LYS A 216 8.08 -12.75 11.17
N LEU A 217 8.02 -14.05 10.83
CA LEU A 217 9.10 -14.97 11.16
C LEU A 217 10.42 -14.58 10.47
N ALA A 218 10.38 -14.05 9.24
CA ALA A 218 11.58 -13.53 8.57
C ALA A 218 12.25 -12.38 9.34
N ALA A 219 11.49 -11.57 10.08
CA ALA A 219 12.05 -10.54 10.95
C ALA A 219 12.80 -11.16 12.15
N LEU A 220 12.23 -12.18 12.78
CA LEU A 220 12.86 -12.91 13.89
C LEU A 220 14.12 -13.66 13.43
N ALA A 221 14.05 -14.28 12.24
CA ALA A 221 15.21 -14.91 11.60
C ALA A 221 16.36 -13.91 11.37
N PHE A 222 16.02 -12.72 10.87
CA PHE A 222 17.01 -11.67 10.66
C PHE A 222 17.65 -11.23 11.98
N GLN A 223 16.83 -10.98 13.01
CA GLN A 223 17.33 -10.57 14.33
C GLN A 223 18.21 -11.65 14.97
N ALA A 224 17.80 -12.93 14.90
CA ALA A 224 18.60 -14.03 15.42
C ALA A 224 19.99 -14.07 14.77
N LYS A 225 20.05 -13.95 13.42
CA LYS A 225 21.30 -13.93 12.67
C LYS A 225 22.17 -12.72 12.99
N MET A 226 21.57 -11.55 13.20
CA MET A 226 22.29 -10.35 13.62
C MET A 226 22.94 -10.52 14.99
N LYS A 227 22.26 -11.22 15.90
CA LYS A 227 22.79 -11.55 17.24
C LYS A 227 23.73 -12.77 17.25
N GLY A 228 24.06 -13.35 16.09
CA GLY A 228 24.94 -14.52 16.00
C GLY A 228 24.28 -15.83 16.44
N PHE A 229 22.96 -15.87 16.62
CA PHE A 229 22.24 -17.06 17.06
C PHE A 229 21.72 -17.90 15.89
N ALA A 230 21.47 -19.18 16.17
CA ALA A 230 20.81 -20.08 15.23
C ALA A 230 19.39 -19.60 14.91
N ASP A 231 18.98 -19.79 13.66
CA ASP A 231 17.66 -19.42 13.14
C ASP A 231 16.61 -20.49 13.45
N SER A 232 15.96 -20.40 14.61
CA SER A 232 14.90 -21.34 15.02
C SER A 232 13.65 -21.30 14.14
N THR A 233 13.45 -20.23 13.34
CA THR A 233 12.33 -20.17 12.40
C THR A 233 12.50 -21.12 11.21
N ALA A 234 13.72 -21.58 10.95
CA ALA A 234 14.05 -22.58 9.92
C ALA A 234 13.82 -24.03 10.37
N ASP A 235 13.37 -24.27 11.61
CA ASP A 235 13.08 -25.61 12.13
C ASP A 235 12.07 -26.33 11.24
N PHE A 236 12.27 -27.66 11.09
CA PHE A 236 11.41 -28.51 10.27
C PHE A 236 9.92 -28.42 10.71
N ARG A 237 9.65 -28.44 12.01
CA ARG A 237 8.28 -28.38 12.56
C ARG A 237 7.58 -27.08 12.22
N VAL A 238 8.28 -25.93 12.30
CA VAL A 238 7.76 -24.61 11.94
C VAL A 238 7.39 -24.58 10.45
N ARG A 239 8.28 -25.03 9.58
CA ARG A 239 8.03 -25.08 8.14
C ARG A 239 6.83 -25.96 7.79
N ARG A 240 6.76 -27.17 8.37
CA ARG A 240 5.66 -28.12 8.12
C ARG A 240 4.33 -27.60 8.62
N MET A 241 4.31 -26.90 9.76
CA MET A 241 3.12 -26.26 10.30
C MET A 241 2.61 -25.18 9.34
N LEU A 242 3.46 -24.29 8.84
CA LEU A 242 3.09 -23.26 7.85
C LEU A 242 2.60 -23.90 6.54
N GLU A 243 3.26 -24.95 6.03
CA GLU A 243 2.81 -25.68 4.84
C GLU A 243 1.44 -26.33 5.07
N GLY A 244 1.19 -26.92 6.25
CA GLY A 244 -0.09 -27.48 6.61
C GLY A 244 -1.21 -26.45 6.55
N TRP A 245 -1.02 -25.30 7.18
CA TRP A 245 -1.99 -24.21 7.12
C TRP A 245 -2.19 -23.65 5.70
N ALA A 246 -1.13 -23.54 4.91
CA ALA A 246 -1.23 -23.08 3.52
C ALA A 246 -2.03 -24.06 2.64
N ARG A 247 -2.03 -25.35 2.94
CA ARG A 247 -2.85 -26.36 2.24
C ARG A 247 -4.32 -26.29 2.64
N VAL A 248 -4.59 -26.08 3.93
CA VAL A 248 -5.98 -25.98 4.44
C VAL A 248 -6.60 -24.64 4.05
N ASN A 249 -5.83 -23.56 4.14
CA ASN A 249 -6.26 -22.20 3.80
C ASN A 249 -5.34 -21.63 2.72
N PRO A 250 -5.50 -22.05 1.45
CA PRO A 250 -4.68 -21.49 0.38
C PRO A 250 -4.91 -20.00 0.25
N SER A 251 -3.83 -19.26 -0.04
CA SER A 251 -3.93 -17.83 -0.29
C SER A 251 -4.90 -17.55 -1.42
N GLN A 252 -5.84 -16.65 -1.19
CA GLN A 252 -6.78 -16.24 -2.23
C GLN A 252 -6.01 -15.63 -3.42
N PRO A 253 -6.37 -16.00 -4.65
CA PRO A 253 -5.78 -15.38 -5.81
C PRO A 253 -6.11 -13.89 -5.81
N ASP A 254 -5.21 -13.10 -6.38
CA ASP A 254 -5.46 -11.67 -6.56
C ASP A 254 -6.58 -11.48 -7.61
N THR A 255 -7.75 -11.05 -7.15
CA THR A 255 -8.98 -10.90 -7.95
C THR A 255 -9.18 -9.51 -8.52
N ARG A 256 -8.22 -8.57 -8.30
CA ARG A 256 -8.35 -7.20 -8.79
C ARG A 256 -8.55 -7.14 -10.29
N VAL A 257 -9.55 -6.37 -10.71
CA VAL A 257 -9.91 -6.17 -12.12
C VAL A 257 -8.91 -5.19 -12.77
N PRO A 258 -8.48 -5.42 -14.02
CA PRO A 258 -7.67 -4.47 -14.77
C PRO A 258 -8.47 -3.18 -15.04
N LEU A 259 -7.84 -2.02 -14.90
CA LEU A 259 -8.35 -0.78 -15.47
C LEU A 259 -8.06 -0.81 -16.98
N ALA A 260 -9.08 -1.10 -17.78
CA ALA A 260 -8.96 -1.11 -19.24
C ALA A 260 -8.95 0.32 -19.81
N PRO A 261 -8.46 0.53 -21.04
CA PRO A 261 -8.61 1.83 -21.72
C PRO A 261 -10.07 2.30 -21.78
N THR A 262 -11.02 1.41 -22.06
CA THR A 262 -12.45 1.72 -22.04
C THR A 262 -12.96 2.17 -20.67
N THR A 263 -12.46 1.55 -19.59
CA THR A 263 -12.76 2.00 -18.22
C THR A 263 -12.19 3.40 -17.95
N LEU A 264 -10.97 3.69 -18.41
CA LEU A 264 -10.38 5.02 -18.27
C LEU A 264 -11.15 6.08 -19.06
N GLN A 265 -11.62 5.77 -20.28
CA GLN A 265 -12.49 6.66 -21.06
C GLN A 265 -13.77 7.02 -20.32
N GLN A 266 -14.36 6.10 -19.56
CA GLN A 266 -15.54 6.34 -18.73
C GLN A 266 -15.23 7.15 -17.46
N VAL A 267 -14.10 6.87 -16.82
CA VAL A 267 -13.76 7.41 -15.49
C VAL A 267 -13.16 8.83 -15.56
N LEU A 268 -12.25 9.07 -16.54
CA LEU A 268 -11.51 10.34 -16.59
C LEU A 268 -12.40 11.59 -16.78
N PRO A 269 -13.47 11.58 -17.58
CA PRO A 269 -14.35 12.74 -17.71
C PRO A 269 -15.07 13.10 -16.41
N LEU A 270 -15.34 12.10 -15.54
CA LEU A 270 -16.08 12.30 -14.28
C LEU A 270 -15.30 13.12 -13.26
N PHE A 271 -14.00 13.30 -13.44
CA PHE A 271 -13.24 14.22 -12.59
C PHE A 271 -13.71 15.66 -12.72
N ASN A 272 -14.32 16.07 -13.84
CA ASN A 272 -14.94 17.40 -13.97
C ASN A 272 -16.10 17.60 -12.98
N ASP A 273 -16.81 16.53 -12.62
CA ASP A 273 -17.94 16.56 -11.69
C ASP A 273 -17.53 16.29 -10.23
N ILE A 274 -16.34 15.72 -10.02
CA ILE A 274 -15.82 15.35 -8.70
C ILE A 274 -14.94 16.46 -8.15
N CYS A 275 -14.08 17.04 -8.98
CA CYS A 275 -13.09 18.02 -8.57
C CYS A 275 -13.66 19.43 -8.54
N PHE A 276 -13.19 20.25 -7.61
CA PHE A 276 -13.66 21.63 -7.43
C PHE A 276 -12.96 22.64 -8.35
N SER A 277 -11.83 22.27 -8.91
CA SER A 277 -11.06 23.15 -9.79
C SER A 277 -10.56 22.42 -11.02
N ASN A 278 -10.38 23.17 -12.08
CA ASN A 278 -9.79 22.66 -13.31
C ASN A 278 -8.33 22.22 -13.11
N PHE A 279 -7.65 22.77 -12.09
CA PHE A 279 -6.32 22.34 -11.68
C PHE A 279 -6.34 20.85 -11.25
N GLU A 280 -7.24 20.51 -10.32
CA GLU A 280 -7.38 19.13 -9.79
C GLU A 280 -7.81 18.14 -10.88
N VAL A 281 -8.68 18.56 -11.80
CA VAL A 281 -9.06 17.73 -12.95
C VAL A 281 -7.84 17.37 -13.79
N ARG A 282 -7.00 18.36 -14.12
CA ARG A 282 -5.77 18.14 -14.92
C ARG A 282 -4.75 17.29 -14.16
N LEU A 283 -4.57 17.56 -12.86
CA LEU A 283 -3.72 16.76 -11.97
C LEU A 283 -4.11 15.27 -12.00
N LEU A 284 -5.40 14.97 -11.78
CA LEU A 284 -5.88 13.58 -11.72
C LEU A 284 -5.86 12.90 -13.08
N ARG A 285 -6.24 13.60 -14.16
CA ARG A 285 -6.14 13.03 -15.51
C ARG A 285 -4.70 12.69 -15.86
N ALA A 286 -3.76 13.59 -15.63
CA ALA A 286 -2.34 13.36 -15.90
C ALA A 286 -1.80 12.19 -15.05
N SER A 287 -2.07 12.18 -13.75
CA SER A 287 -1.60 11.12 -12.86
C SER A 287 -2.18 9.74 -13.22
N CYS A 288 -3.47 9.64 -13.57
CA CYS A 288 -4.09 8.39 -14.01
C CYS A 288 -3.48 7.85 -15.31
N LEU A 289 -3.30 8.73 -16.31
CA LEU A 289 -2.75 8.33 -17.61
C LEU A 289 -1.27 7.96 -17.50
N VAL A 290 -0.50 8.70 -16.73
CA VAL A 290 0.90 8.35 -16.43
C VAL A 290 0.99 7.03 -15.67
N ALA A 291 0.12 6.78 -14.69
CA ALA A 291 0.07 5.51 -13.97
C ALA A 291 -0.20 4.32 -14.91
N PHE A 292 -1.11 4.49 -15.85
CA PHE A 292 -1.52 3.45 -16.79
C PHE A 292 -0.44 3.23 -17.86
N PHE A 293 -0.12 4.24 -18.66
CA PHE A 293 0.82 4.09 -19.78
C PHE A 293 2.26 3.81 -19.35
N GLY A 294 2.67 4.34 -18.19
CA GLY A 294 3.96 4.03 -17.56
C GLY A 294 3.97 2.71 -16.79
N ALA A 295 2.83 2.02 -16.69
CA ALA A 295 2.64 0.86 -15.83
C ALA A 295 3.30 1.04 -14.45
N LEU A 296 3.08 2.20 -13.82
CA LEU A 296 3.75 2.62 -12.58
C LEU A 296 3.18 1.88 -11.35
N ARG A 297 4.03 1.71 -10.34
CA ARG A 297 3.53 1.45 -8.98
C ARG A 297 3.06 2.76 -8.37
N ILE A 298 2.05 2.70 -7.53
CA ILE A 298 1.50 3.92 -6.91
C ILE A 298 2.57 4.71 -6.13
N SER A 299 3.51 4.03 -5.48
CA SER A 299 4.63 4.66 -4.77
C SER A 299 5.69 5.27 -5.69
N GLU A 300 5.69 4.95 -6.98
CA GLU A 300 6.51 5.60 -7.99
C GLU A 300 5.84 6.88 -8.51
N LEU A 301 4.51 6.94 -8.44
CA LEU A 301 3.69 8.03 -8.96
C LEU A 301 3.48 9.16 -7.95
N VAL A 302 2.99 8.86 -6.76
CA VAL A 302 2.54 9.82 -5.76
C VAL A 302 3.11 9.53 -4.38
N ALA A 303 3.14 10.55 -3.53
CA ALA A 303 3.64 10.46 -2.16
C ALA A 303 2.84 9.47 -1.30
N SER A 304 3.48 8.89 -0.30
CA SER A 304 2.81 8.02 0.67
C SER A 304 1.96 8.82 1.67
N SER A 305 2.45 9.99 2.08
CA SER A 305 1.79 10.94 2.98
C SER A 305 2.19 12.38 2.61
N ARG A 306 1.56 13.38 3.20
CA ARG A 306 1.94 14.80 3.00
C ARG A 306 3.35 15.13 3.51
N SER A 307 3.77 14.47 4.57
CA SER A 307 5.12 14.59 5.13
C SER A 307 6.17 13.71 4.45
N ASP A 308 5.80 13.02 3.36
CA ASP A 308 6.73 12.14 2.65
C ASP A 308 7.79 12.97 1.90
N THR A 309 8.97 13.05 2.48
CA THR A 309 10.17 13.68 1.89
C THR A 309 10.99 12.69 1.08
N SER A 310 10.54 11.43 0.97
CA SER A 310 11.26 10.42 0.22
C SER A 310 11.22 10.71 -1.28
N ALA A 311 12.33 10.47 -1.96
CA ALA A 311 12.41 10.59 -3.42
C ALA A 311 11.90 9.33 -4.15
N TRP A 312 10.93 8.61 -3.57
CA TRP A 312 10.35 7.43 -4.19
C TRP A 312 9.34 7.77 -5.28
N ALA A 313 8.52 8.79 -5.05
CA ALA A 313 7.58 9.29 -6.03
C ALA A 313 8.30 10.27 -6.99
N LEU A 314 7.78 10.36 -8.21
CA LEU A 314 8.28 11.29 -9.23
C LEU A 314 8.36 12.71 -8.68
N GLN A 315 9.53 13.33 -8.85
CA GLN A 315 9.79 14.73 -8.53
C GLN A 315 9.66 15.59 -9.80
N TRP A 316 9.56 16.90 -9.65
CA TRP A 316 9.49 17.84 -10.76
C TRP A 316 10.61 17.62 -11.79
N GLY A 317 11.86 17.56 -11.33
CA GLY A 317 13.03 17.36 -12.18
C GLY A 317 13.15 15.97 -12.81
N ASP A 318 12.23 15.04 -12.48
CA ASP A 318 12.20 13.71 -13.06
C ASP A 318 11.36 13.63 -14.34
N ALA A 319 10.62 14.70 -14.69
CA ALA A 319 9.74 14.73 -15.85
C ALA A 319 10.24 15.73 -16.89
N ARG A 320 10.39 15.26 -18.11
CA ARG A 320 10.64 16.11 -19.29
C ARG A 320 9.47 15.94 -20.25
N VAL A 321 8.75 17.03 -20.49
CA VAL A 321 7.58 17.03 -21.37
C VAL A 321 7.97 17.72 -22.68
N GLU A 322 7.98 16.98 -23.75
CA GLU A 322 8.24 17.43 -25.12
C GLU A 322 6.93 17.50 -25.92
N ARG A 323 7.02 17.85 -27.19
CA ARG A 323 5.83 18.01 -28.05
C ARG A 323 5.08 16.69 -28.26
N ASP A 324 5.81 15.61 -28.47
CA ASP A 324 5.30 14.28 -28.88
C ASP A 324 5.55 13.17 -27.86
N LYS A 325 6.30 13.46 -26.81
CA LYS A 325 6.63 12.49 -25.76
C LYS A 325 6.77 13.10 -24.38
N VAL A 326 6.63 12.25 -23.38
CA VAL A 326 7.00 12.54 -21.98
C VAL A 326 8.04 11.53 -21.55
N GLU A 327 9.17 12.02 -21.04
CA GLU A 327 10.19 11.18 -20.41
C GLU A 327 10.11 11.35 -18.89
N LEU A 328 10.05 10.20 -18.19
CA LEU A 328 9.98 10.14 -16.74
C LEU A 328 11.16 9.34 -16.21
N HIS A 329 11.94 9.93 -15.34
CA HIS A 329 13.08 9.29 -14.72
C HIS A 329 12.69 8.74 -13.34
N LEU A 330 12.60 7.43 -13.21
CA LEU A 330 12.40 6.78 -11.92
C LEU A 330 13.75 6.60 -11.23
N ARG A 331 14.03 7.39 -10.21
CA ARG A 331 15.29 7.33 -9.44
C ARG A 331 15.46 6.01 -8.72
N ARG A 332 14.36 5.41 -8.25
CA ARG A 332 14.34 4.15 -7.51
C ARG A 332 13.09 3.34 -7.85
N ALA A 333 13.20 2.04 -7.82
CA ALA A 333 12.06 1.14 -7.91
C ALA A 333 12.22 0.01 -6.88
N LYS A 334 11.13 -0.59 -6.42
CA LYS A 334 11.14 -1.70 -5.46
C LYS A 334 12.10 -2.84 -5.86
N THR A 335 12.31 -3.03 -7.16
CA THR A 335 13.20 -4.06 -7.72
C THR A 335 14.59 -3.54 -8.07
N ASP A 336 14.83 -2.24 -7.91
CA ASP A 336 16.10 -1.57 -8.16
C ASP A 336 16.71 -1.08 -6.84
N GLN A 337 17.18 -2.04 -6.03
CA GLN A 337 17.80 -1.74 -4.73
C GLN A 337 19.14 -1.01 -4.86
N LYS A 338 19.77 -1.06 -6.05
CA LYS A 338 21.06 -0.39 -6.30
C LYS A 338 20.89 1.04 -6.80
N GLY A 339 19.65 1.53 -6.99
CA GLY A 339 19.38 2.90 -7.40
C GLY A 339 19.87 3.26 -8.81
N LYS A 340 19.90 2.29 -9.73
CA LYS A 340 20.30 2.55 -11.14
C LYS A 340 19.31 3.42 -11.88
N GLY A 341 18.07 3.50 -11.37
CA GLY A 341 16.98 4.20 -12.00
C GLY A 341 16.46 3.55 -13.29
N ALA A 342 15.45 4.15 -13.86
CA ALA A 342 14.89 3.75 -15.15
C ALA A 342 14.20 4.93 -15.79
N THR A 343 14.44 5.16 -17.08
CA THR A 343 13.69 6.13 -17.87
C THR A 343 12.52 5.46 -18.56
N ILE A 344 11.35 6.10 -18.51
CA ILE A 344 10.12 5.68 -19.16
C ILE A 344 9.77 6.76 -20.17
N THR A 345 9.58 6.38 -21.42
CA THR A 345 9.10 7.27 -22.46
C THR A 345 7.64 6.95 -22.78
N LEU A 346 6.79 7.94 -22.66
CA LEU A 346 5.39 7.90 -23.06
C LEU A 346 5.25 8.67 -24.36
N ALA A 347 4.76 8.02 -25.40
CA ALA A 347 4.51 8.65 -26.69
C ALA A 347 3.11 9.28 -26.74
N GLU A 348 2.90 10.19 -27.65
CA GLU A 348 1.60 10.76 -27.94
C GLU A 348 0.64 9.67 -28.43
N GLY A 349 -0.56 9.69 -27.90
CA GLY A 349 -1.63 8.76 -28.28
C GLY A 349 -2.56 9.39 -29.32
N THR A 350 -3.16 8.55 -30.17
CA THR A 350 -4.15 8.98 -31.16
C THR A 350 -5.51 9.36 -30.55
N ASP A 351 -5.85 8.79 -29.39
CA ASP A 351 -7.05 9.15 -28.61
C ASP A 351 -6.71 10.33 -27.71
N GLU A 352 -7.28 11.49 -28.00
CA GLU A 352 -7.06 12.72 -27.21
C GLU A 352 -7.50 12.57 -25.76
N GLY A 353 -8.53 11.79 -25.48
CA GLY A 353 -9.03 11.51 -24.13
C GLY A 353 -8.07 10.68 -23.29
N LEU A 354 -7.28 9.82 -23.96
CA LEU A 354 -6.32 8.91 -23.31
C LEU A 354 -4.86 9.24 -23.61
N CYS A 355 -4.57 10.39 -24.23
CA CYS A 355 -3.19 10.79 -24.53
C CYS A 355 -2.43 11.25 -23.27
N PRO A 356 -1.39 10.50 -22.80
CA PRO A 356 -0.63 10.88 -21.61
C PRO A 356 0.22 12.14 -21.84
N VAL A 357 0.68 12.38 -23.07
CA VAL A 357 1.49 13.55 -23.42
C VAL A 357 0.65 14.82 -23.32
N ARG A 358 -0.55 14.80 -23.91
CA ARG A 358 -1.48 15.93 -23.82
C ARG A 358 -1.87 16.22 -22.37
N ALA A 359 -2.26 15.19 -21.62
CA ALA A 359 -2.64 15.34 -20.22
C ALA A 359 -1.50 15.90 -19.35
N MET A 360 -0.27 15.47 -19.60
CA MET A 360 0.91 16.02 -18.92
C MET A 360 1.16 17.49 -19.31
N ARG A 361 1.06 17.85 -20.57
CA ARG A 361 1.18 19.26 -21.01
C ARG A 361 0.12 20.15 -20.35
N ASP A 362 -1.14 19.69 -20.35
CA ASP A 362 -2.25 20.42 -19.74
C ASP A 362 -2.06 20.62 -18.23
N TYR A 363 -1.53 19.60 -17.56
CA TYR A 363 -1.22 19.69 -16.13
C TYR A 363 -0.02 20.60 -15.88
N MET A 364 1.06 20.44 -16.61
CA MET A 364 2.27 21.26 -16.45
C MET A 364 2.01 22.75 -16.67
N ALA A 365 1.11 23.09 -17.60
CA ALA A 365 0.71 24.47 -17.87
C ALA A 365 0.05 25.16 -16.66
N VAL A 366 -0.62 24.39 -15.78
CA VAL A 366 -1.28 24.95 -14.58
C VAL A 366 -0.48 24.73 -13.30
N ARG A 367 0.37 23.69 -13.25
CA ARG A 367 1.20 23.39 -12.10
C ARG A 367 2.26 24.45 -11.85
N GLY A 368 2.75 25.05 -12.91
CA GLY A 368 3.89 25.96 -12.87
C GLY A 368 5.21 25.27 -12.54
N GLU A 369 6.26 26.03 -12.53
CA GLU A 369 7.61 25.59 -12.18
C GLU A 369 7.80 25.45 -10.67
N GLY A 370 8.86 24.79 -10.25
CA GLY A 370 9.26 24.67 -8.86
C GLY A 370 9.63 23.26 -8.45
N GLU A 371 10.31 23.13 -7.33
CA GLU A 371 10.80 21.86 -6.79
C GLU A 371 9.67 21.01 -6.16
N GLY A 372 10.05 19.84 -5.68
CA GLY A 372 9.17 18.92 -4.97
C GLY A 372 8.48 17.91 -5.86
N GLN A 373 7.41 17.33 -5.36
CA GLN A 373 6.67 16.26 -6.03
C GLN A 373 6.13 16.71 -7.40
N LEU A 374 6.23 15.83 -8.41
CA LEU A 374 5.68 16.10 -9.74
C LEU A 374 4.17 16.33 -9.66
N PHE A 375 3.45 15.42 -9.03
CA PHE A 375 2.02 15.54 -8.82
C PHE A 375 1.73 16.18 -7.46
N ARG A 376 1.25 17.41 -7.50
CA ARG A 376 0.92 18.22 -6.32
C ARG A 376 -0.35 19.01 -6.54
N HIS A 377 -1.03 19.37 -5.46
CA HIS A 377 -2.17 20.27 -5.45
C HIS A 377 -1.79 21.73 -5.76
N ALA A 378 -2.78 22.59 -5.96
CA ALA A 378 -2.56 24.00 -6.25
C ALA A 378 -1.85 24.76 -5.10
N ASP A 379 -2.02 24.30 -3.87
CA ASP A 379 -1.34 24.81 -2.65
C ASP A 379 0.09 24.29 -2.48
N ALA A 380 0.63 23.61 -3.48
CA ALA A 380 1.94 22.96 -3.50
C ALA A 380 2.07 21.72 -2.58
N THR A 381 1.02 21.30 -1.90
CA THR A 381 1.06 20.03 -1.15
C THR A 381 1.09 18.82 -2.10
N PRO A 382 1.82 17.74 -1.78
CA PRO A 382 1.90 16.58 -2.64
C PRO A 382 0.56 15.85 -2.75
N LEU A 383 0.23 15.35 -3.94
CA LEU A 383 -0.87 14.41 -4.11
C LEU A 383 -0.50 13.09 -3.42
N THR A 384 -1.25 12.72 -2.39
CA THR A 384 -0.99 11.50 -1.65
C THR A 384 -1.65 10.27 -2.29
N ARG A 385 -1.12 9.09 -1.97
CA ARG A 385 -1.72 7.82 -2.39
C ARG A 385 -3.18 7.70 -1.96
N PHE A 386 -3.50 8.14 -0.74
CA PHE A 386 -4.86 8.12 -0.20
C PHE A 386 -5.80 8.98 -1.04
N GLN A 387 -5.47 10.26 -1.25
CA GLN A 387 -6.26 11.20 -2.05
C GLN A 387 -6.44 10.72 -3.48
N PHE A 388 -5.35 10.35 -4.16
CA PHE A 388 -5.43 9.81 -5.52
C PHE A 388 -6.40 8.64 -5.62
N TRP A 389 -6.27 7.66 -4.71
CA TRP A 389 -7.10 6.47 -4.78
C TRP A 389 -8.55 6.72 -4.36
N ALA A 390 -8.80 7.61 -3.40
CA ALA A 390 -10.15 8.00 -3.00
C ALA A 390 -10.92 8.64 -4.17
N LEU A 391 -10.28 9.54 -4.91
CA LEU A 391 -10.91 10.20 -6.07
C LEU A 391 -11.12 9.24 -7.25
N VAL A 392 -10.19 8.32 -7.49
CA VAL A 392 -10.37 7.26 -8.50
C VAL A 392 -11.52 6.31 -8.11
N LYS A 393 -11.63 5.91 -6.83
CA LYS A 393 -12.76 5.10 -6.36
C LYS A 393 -14.10 5.81 -6.57
N GLU A 394 -14.17 7.11 -6.28
CA GLU A 394 -15.38 7.90 -6.48
C GLU A 394 -15.75 7.97 -7.97
N ALA A 395 -14.77 8.17 -8.85
CA ALA A 395 -15.02 8.18 -10.29
C ALA A 395 -15.51 6.80 -10.79
N LEU A 396 -14.92 5.70 -10.29
CA LEU A 396 -15.40 4.34 -10.58
C LEU A 396 -16.86 4.15 -10.13
N ARG A 397 -17.20 4.60 -8.92
CA ARG A 397 -18.57 4.53 -8.39
C ARG A 397 -19.55 5.30 -9.26
N ARG A 398 -19.21 6.50 -9.69
CA ARG A 398 -20.04 7.33 -10.58
C ARG A 398 -20.18 6.74 -11.99
N ALA A 399 -19.16 6.00 -12.44
CA ALA A 399 -19.23 5.22 -13.67
C ALA A 399 -20.10 3.96 -13.56
N GLY A 400 -20.72 3.68 -12.40
CA GLY A 400 -21.49 2.46 -12.15
C GLY A 400 -20.66 1.21 -11.93
N LEU A 401 -19.36 1.36 -11.68
CA LEU A 401 -18.43 0.25 -11.44
C LEU A 401 -18.25 0.02 -9.94
N ASP A 402 -18.06 -1.25 -9.53
CA ASP A 402 -17.78 -1.58 -8.12
C ASP A 402 -16.33 -1.25 -7.77
N PRO A 403 -16.05 -0.23 -6.92
CA PRO A 403 -14.68 0.13 -6.59
C PRO A 403 -13.92 -0.92 -5.79
N ARG A 404 -14.61 -1.89 -5.16
CA ARG A 404 -14.00 -2.93 -4.31
C ARG A 404 -13.18 -3.94 -5.10
N VAL A 405 -13.52 -4.14 -6.38
CA VAL A 405 -12.78 -5.06 -7.26
C VAL A 405 -11.57 -4.42 -7.91
N TYR A 406 -11.34 -3.13 -7.71
CA TYR A 406 -10.19 -2.40 -8.23
C TYR A 406 -9.23 -2.06 -7.09
N GLY A 407 -7.99 -1.77 -7.43
CA GLY A 407 -6.95 -1.30 -6.53
C GLY A 407 -5.93 -0.44 -7.26
N THR A 408 -5.00 0.17 -6.55
CA THR A 408 -3.94 0.97 -7.18
C THR A 408 -3.08 0.16 -8.17
N HIS A 409 -3.00 -1.15 -8.00
CA HIS A 409 -2.36 -2.04 -8.97
C HIS A 409 -3.19 -2.29 -10.24
N SER A 410 -4.49 -1.94 -10.26
CA SER A 410 -5.35 -2.12 -11.43
C SER A 410 -4.90 -1.34 -12.66
N PHE A 411 -4.23 -0.18 -12.48
CA PHE A 411 -3.56 0.53 -13.56
C PHE A 411 -2.48 -0.32 -14.23
N ARG A 412 -1.61 -0.89 -13.41
CA ARG A 412 -0.49 -1.72 -13.87
C ARG A 412 -0.96 -3.07 -14.46
N ILE A 413 -2.01 -3.65 -13.89
CA ILE A 413 -2.69 -4.83 -14.41
C ILE A 413 -3.33 -4.48 -15.75
N GLY A 414 -4.03 -3.36 -15.85
CA GLY A 414 -4.67 -2.88 -17.07
C GLY A 414 -3.68 -2.65 -18.19
N ALA A 415 -2.58 -1.93 -17.93
CA ALA A 415 -1.52 -1.71 -18.90
C ALA A 415 -0.94 -3.02 -19.45
N ALA A 416 -0.58 -3.97 -18.56
CA ALA A 416 -0.04 -5.26 -18.98
C ALA A 416 -1.05 -6.10 -19.77
N SER A 417 -2.32 -6.10 -19.35
CA SER A 417 -3.38 -6.84 -20.00
C SER A 417 -3.74 -6.26 -21.38
N SER A 418 -3.75 -4.93 -21.52
CA SER A 418 -4.01 -4.26 -22.80
C SER A 418 -2.92 -4.56 -23.83
N VAL A 419 -1.65 -4.51 -23.41
CA VAL A 419 -0.51 -4.84 -24.28
C VAL A 419 -0.54 -6.32 -24.67
N ALA A 420 -0.93 -7.22 -23.76
CA ALA A 420 -1.09 -8.64 -24.04
C ALA A 420 -2.26 -8.90 -25.01
N ALA A 421 -3.39 -8.24 -24.82
CA ALA A 421 -4.57 -8.34 -25.70
C ALA A 421 -4.29 -7.81 -27.12
N ALA A 422 -3.39 -6.82 -27.24
CA ALA A 422 -2.89 -6.33 -28.52
C ALA A 422 -1.86 -7.29 -29.19
N GLY A 423 -1.62 -8.49 -28.64
CA GLY A 423 -0.74 -9.49 -29.23
C GLY A 423 0.76 -9.22 -29.08
N LEU A 424 1.17 -8.28 -28.22
CA LEU A 424 2.58 -7.99 -28.03
C LEU A 424 3.29 -9.10 -27.23
N THR A 425 4.56 -9.30 -27.55
CA THR A 425 5.38 -10.36 -26.96
C THR A 425 5.60 -10.16 -25.45
N GLU A 426 5.82 -11.26 -24.71
CA GLU A 426 6.16 -11.21 -23.28
C GLU A 426 7.38 -10.30 -23.01
N LYS A 427 8.36 -10.25 -23.93
CA LYS A 427 9.52 -9.37 -23.82
C LYS A 427 9.11 -7.90 -23.74
N ARG A 428 8.17 -7.46 -24.59
CA ARG A 428 7.63 -6.08 -24.56
C ARG A 428 6.80 -5.81 -23.31
N ILE A 429 5.97 -6.76 -22.88
CA ILE A 429 5.20 -6.65 -21.63
C ILE A 429 6.15 -6.50 -20.43
N ARG A 430 7.21 -7.33 -20.38
CA ARG A 430 8.24 -7.24 -19.34
C ARG A 430 8.94 -5.89 -19.33
N ALA A 431 9.28 -5.36 -20.49
CA ALA A 431 9.91 -4.04 -20.62
C ALA A 431 8.99 -2.94 -20.10
N LEU A 432 7.71 -2.91 -20.51
CA LEU A 432 6.71 -1.94 -20.06
C LEU A 432 6.65 -1.82 -18.53
N GLY A 433 6.51 -2.94 -17.84
CA GLY A 433 6.41 -2.93 -16.38
C GLY A 433 7.74 -3.09 -15.66
N ARG A 434 8.86 -3.12 -16.37
CA ARG A 434 10.20 -3.28 -15.77
C ARG A 434 10.31 -4.55 -14.92
N TRP A 435 9.68 -5.65 -15.40
CA TRP A 435 9.77 -6.95 -14.73
C TRP A 435 11.05 -7.70 -15.15
N ARG A 436 11.83 -8.14 -14.17
CA ARG A 436 13.06 -8.92 -14.41
C ARG A 436 12.80 -10.38 -14.77
N SER A 437 11.62 -10.90 -14.42
CA SER A 437 11.26 -12.31 -14.61
C SER A 437 9.88 -12.44 -15.25
N SER A 438 9.40 -13.67 -15.46
CA SER A 438 8.03 -13.98 -15.89
C SER A 438 6.93 -13.54 -14.90
N ALA A 439 7.29 -12.82 -13.84
CA ALA A 439 6.32 -12.26 -12.89
C ALA A 439 5.28 -11.34 -13.55
N CYS A 440 5.56 -10.82 -14.77
CA CYS A 440 4.57 -10.08 -15.56
C CYS A 440 3.30 -10.89 -15.85
N ARG A 441 3.39 -12.22 -15.96
CA ARG A 441 2.22 -13.10 -16.18
C ARG A 441 1.15 -12.96 -15.10
N ARG A 442 1.51 -12.61 -13.86
CA ARG A 442 0.56 -12.35 -12.76
C ARG A 442 -0.26 -11.08 -12.97
N TYR A 443 0.16 -10.21 -13.88
CA TYR A 443 -0.52 -8.95 -14.22
C TYR A 443 -1.33 -9.03 -15.50
N ILE A 444 -1.28 -10.15 -16.23
CA ILE A 444 -2.06 -10.36 -17.46
C ILE A 444 -3.37 -11.03 -17.08
N ARG A 445 -4.48 -10.36 -17.33
CA ARG A 445 -5.84 -10.81 -17.04
C ARG A 445 -6.77 -10.47 -18.20
N PRO A 446 -7.91 -11.17 -18.34
CA PRO A 446 -8.95 -10.75 -19.28
C PRO A 446 -9.36 -9.29 -19.01
N LEU A 447 -9.47 -8.50 -20.07
CA LEU A 447 -10.02 -7.15 -19.95
C LEU A 447 -11.53 -7.22 -19.74
N PRO A 448 -12.13 -6.33 -18.91
CA PRO A 448 -13.58 -6.21 -18.86
C PRO A 448 -14.12 -5.83 -20.23
N LYS A 449 -15.27 -6.43 -20.57
CA LYS A 449 -15.97 -6.16 -21.82
C LYS A 449 -16.61 -4.78 -21.82
#